data_0a6a0cb3abc3c4715154d9c97f0a711c
#
_entry.id   0a6a0cb3abc3c4715154d9c97f0a711c
#
_cell.length_a   1.000
_cell.length_b   1.000
_cell.length_c   1.000
_cell.angle_alpha   90.00
_cell.angle_beta   90.00
_cell.angle_gamma   90.00
#
_symmetry.space_group_name_H-M   'P 1'
#
loop_
_entity.id
_entity.type
_entity.pdbx_description
1 polymer ?
#
loop_
_entity_poly.entity_id
_entity_poly.type
_entity_poly.pdbx_seq_one_letter_code
_entity_poly.pdbx_strand_id
1 'polypeptide(L)'
;MPLGEIIGEFTLKVTSVNYSPAGGEMTRAEVNVAAEVKGRMSGRGFGTLTIEGVPGTTRRWSYAGANFTPAGARVEISAYGVLAPTGTGPQGRGRGTATYRSAAPELRWLNGFVGAVEFDADPTAEMIKGAVCEWK
;
A
#
# COMPACT_ATOMS: atom_id res chain seq x y z
N MET A 1 -13.73 14.17 9.15
CA MET A 1 -12.35 14.66 9.09
C MET A 1 -11.94 14.84 7.63
N PRO A 2 -11.59 16.04 7.21
CA PRO A 2 -11.25 16.25 5.81
C PRO A 2 -9.88 15.67 5.48
N LEU A 3 -9.80 15.03 4.34
CA LEU A 3 -8.54 14.66 3.74
C LEU A 3 -7.96 15.85 2.99
N GLY A 4 -6.65 15.97 3.00
CA GLY A 4 -5.95 16.96 2.22
C GLY A 4 -5.82 16.54 0.76
N GLU A 5 -4.90 17.19 0.07
CA GLU A 5 -4.67 16.88 -1.34
C GLU A 5 -3.98 15.53 -1.54
N ILE A 6 -4.16 14.97 -2.71
CA ILE A 6 -3.47 13.75 -3.12
C ILE A 6 -1.99 14.09 -3.32
N ILE A 7 -1.12 13.40 -2.58
CA ILE A 7 0.32 13.59 -2.69
C ILE A 7 0.99 12.55 -3.60
N GLY A 8 0.32 11.43 -3.84
CA GLY A 8 0.84 10.41 -4.71
C GLY A 8 -0.25 9.46 -5.19
N GLU A 9 -0.14 9.09 -6.44
CA GLU A 9 -0.92 8.00 -7.01
C GLU A 9 0.04 6.86 -7.30
N PHE A 10 -0.31 5.66 -6.85
CA PHE A 10 0.60 4.52 -6.97
C PHE A 10 0.00 3.39 -7.80
N THR A 11 0.90 2.68 -8.46
CA THR A 11 0.62 1.44 -9.15
C THR A 11 1.58 0.39 -8.63
N LEU A 12 1.04 -0.71 -8.14
CA LEU A 12 1.82 -1.85 -7.66
C LEU A 12 1.64 -3.00 -8.63
N LYS A 13 2.73 -3.41 -9.27
CA LYS A 13 2.72 -4.57 -10.15
C LYS A 13 3.11 -5.79 -9.34
N VAL A 14 2.25 -6.80 -9.33
CA VAL A 14 2.51 -8.03 -8.59
C VAL A 14 3.61 -8.83 -9.28
N THR A 15 4.65 -9.17 -8.53
CA THR A 15 5.77 -9.98 -9.03
C THR A 15 5.73 -11.40 -8.53
N SER A 16 5.24 -11.63 -7.31
CA SER A 16 5.06 -12.96 -6.75
C SER A 16 4.08 -12.92 -5.58
N VAL A 17 3.50 -14.06 -5.24
CA VAL A 17 2.59 -14.21 -4.10
C VAL A 17 2.96 -15.46 -3.34
N ASN A 18 3.13 -15.32 -2.01
CA ASN A 18 3.21 -16.44 -1.09
C ASN A 18 1.89 -16.54 -0.34
N TYR A 19 1.25 -17.67 -0.43
CA TYR A 19 -0.06 -17.91 0.17
C TYR A 19 0.04 -19.06 1.16
N SER A 20 -0.50 -18.87 2.36
CA SER A 20 -0.45 -19.89 3.41
C SER A 20 -1.67 -19.83 4.32
N PRO A 21 -2.03 -20.94 4.95
CA PRO A 21 -3.01 -20.93 6.04
C PRO A 21 -2.42 -20.19 7.25
N ALA A 22 -3.29 -19.49 7.98
CA ALA A 22 -2.90 -18.71 9.17
C ALA A 22 -3.69 -19.12 10.42
N GLY A 23 -4.23 -20.35 10.43
CA GLY A 23 -5.02 -20.92 11.52
C GLY A 23 -6.52 -20.86 11.24
N GLY A 24 -7.22 -21.98 11.43
CA GLY A 24 -8.63 -22.09 11.14
C GLY A 24 -8.95 -21.79 9.68
N GLU A 25 -9.90 -20.90 9.45
CA GLU A 25 -10.26 -20.46 8.10
C GLU A 25 -9.44 -19.25 7.63
N MET A 26 -8.57 -18.72 8.47
CA MET A 26 -7.73 -17.59 8.13
C MET A 26 -6.65 -17.95 7.12
N THR A 27 -6.41 -17.04 6.21
CA THR A 27 -5.34 -17.15 5.22
C THR A 27 -4.41 -15.95 5.33
N ARG A 28 -3.20 -16.12 4.85
CA ARG A 28 -2.20 -15.07 4.74
C ARG A 28 -1.64 -15.06 3.34
N ALA A 29 -1.71 -13.93 2.68
CA ALA A 29 -1.10 -13.71 1.39
C ALA A 29 -0.02 -12.64 1.52
N GLU A 30 1.20 -12.96 1.10
CA GLU A 30 2.29 -12.01 1.00
C GLU A 30 2.49 -11.70 -0.47
N VAL A 31 2.10 -10.50 -0.87
CA VAL A 31 2.12 -10.06 -2.27
C VAL A 31 3.33 -9.17 -2.47
N ASN A 32 4.30 -9.66 -3.21
CA ASN A 32 5.49 -8.87 -3.55
C ASN A 32 5.21 -8.05 -4.79
N VAL A 33 5.58 -6.79 -4.77
CA VAL A 33 5.24 -5.84 -5.82
C VAL A 33 6.44 -4.99 -6.24
N ALA A 34 6.42 -4.58 -7.49
CA ALA A 34 7.19 -3.46 -7.99
C ALA A 34 6.28 -2.23 -7.95
N ALA A 35 6.75 -1.16 -7.32
CA ALA A 35 5.95 0.03 -7.06
C ALA A 35 6.38 1.19 -7.95
N GLU A 36 5.41 1.96 -8.41
CA GLU A 36 5.62 3.24 -9.06
C GLU A 36 4.67 4.26 -8.44
N VAL A 37 5.20 5.39 -8.04
CA VAL A 37 4.43 6.49 -7.45
C VAL A 37 4.62 7.74 -8.29
N LYS A 38 3.53 8.42 -8.59
CA LYS A 38 3.52 9.70 -9.30
C LYS A 38 2.88 10.76 -8.42
N GLY A 39 3.34 11.99 -8.56
CA GLY A 39 2.84 13.13 -7.79
C GLY A 39 3.95 13.80 -7.02
N ARG A 40 3.60 14.38 -5.89
CA ARG A 40 4.57 15.10 -5.04
C ARG A 40 5.69 14.21 -4.52
N MET A 41 5.38 12.92 -4.28
CA MET A 41 6.37 11.93 -3.89
C MET A 41 6.59 10.91 -5.02
N SER A 42 7.19 11.36 -6.09
CA SER A 42 7.48 10.49 -7.23
C SER A 42 8.64 9.54 -6.94
N GLY A 43 8.51 8.30 -7.39
CA GLY A 43 9.58 7.33 -7.26
C GLY A 43 9.16 5.94 -7.72
N ARG A 44 10.14 5.04 -7.71
CA ARG A 44 9.96 3.62 -8.01
C ARG A 44 10.63 2.78 -6.95
N GLY A 45 10.09 1.62 -6.71
CA GLY A 45 10.68 0.71 -5.73
C GLY A 45 9.99 -0.63 -5.68
N PHE A 46 9.97 -1.18 -4.49
CA PHE A 46 9.44 -2.51 -4.24
C PHE A 46 8.90 -2.60 -2.82
N GLY A 47 8.04 -3.57 -2.61
CA GLY A 47 7.50 -3.82 -1.29
C GLY A 47 6.72 -5.12 -1.20
N THR A 48 6.21 -5.38 -0.01
CA THR A 48 5.38 -6.54 0.28
C THR A 48 4.09 -6.09 0.93
N LEU A 49 2.98 -6.45 0.30
CA LEU A 49 1.63 -6.27 0.84
C LEU A 49 1.21 -7.59 1.47
N THR A 50 0.94 -7.58 2.77
CA THR A 50 0.48 -8.77 3.49
C THR A 50 -1.00 -8.61 3.79
N ILE A 51 -1.79 -9.61 3.41
CA ILE A 51 -3.24 -9.62 3.63
C ILE A 51 -3.58 -10.84 4.48
N GLU A 52 -4.21 -10.60 5.64
CA GLU A 52 -4.61 -11.66 6.55
C GLU A 52 -6.09 -11.57 6.89
N GLY A 53 -6.74 -12.73 6.98
CA GLY A 53 -8.12 -12.84 7.39
C GLY A 53 -8.83 -14.01 6.74
N VAL A 54 -10.13 -14.06 6.98
CA VAL A 54 -10.99 -15.08 6.37
C VAL A 54 -11.44 -14.55 5.01
N PRO A 55 -11.22 -15.31 3.91
CA PRO A 55 -11.66 -14.88 2.58
C PRO A 55 -13.15 -14.55 2.54
N GLY A 56 -13.52 -13.48 1.86
CA GLY A 56 -14.90 -13.00 1.75
C GLY A 56 -15.36 -12.11 2.89
N THR A 57 -14.55 -11.92 3.92
CA THR A 57 -14.81 -10.99 5.01
C THR A 57 -13.86 -9.79 4.93
N THR A 58 -14.06 -8.79 5.80
CA THR A 58 -13.10 -7.70 5.97
C THR A 58 -11.81 -8.27 6.56
N ARG A 59 -10.71 -8.04 5.87
CA ARG A 59 -9.39 -8.54 6.26
C ARG A 59 -8.48 -7.37 6.62
N ARG A 60 -7.33 -7.69 7.22
CA ARG A 60 -6.29 -6.72 7.53
C ARG A 60 -5.21 -6.78 6.46
N TRP A 61 -4.64 -5.62 6.18
CA TRP A 61 -3.47 -5.55 5.31
C TRP A 61 -2.38 -4.70 5.96
N SER A 62 -1.15 -5.00 5.60
CA SER A 62 0.01 -4.17 5.92
C SER A 62 0.94 -4.13 4.72
N TYR A 63 1.70 -3.06 4.61
CA TYR A 63 2.65 -2.86 3.53
C TYR A 63 3.97 -2.36 4.09
N ALA A 64 5.05 -2.94 3.64
CA ALA A 64 6.40 -2.47 3.91
C ALA A 64 7.17 -2.41 2.61
N GLY A 65 7.77 -1.28 2.31
CA GLY A 65 8.50 -1.10 1.07
C GLY A 65 9.49 0.04 1.11
N ALA A 66 10.22 0.16 0.02
CA ALA A 66 11.16 1.25 -0.19
C ALA A 66 11.03 1.76 -1.61
N ASN A 67 10.96 3.08 -1.76
CA ASN A 67 10.96 3.74 -3.04
C ASN A 67 12.22 4.58 -3.18
N PHE A 68 12.62 4.81 -4.41
CA PHE A 68 13.76 5.65 -4.75
C PHE A 68 13.29 6.76 -5.68
N THR A 69 13.58 8.00 -5.31
CA THR A 69 13.26 9.15 -6.15
C THR A 69 14.12 9.15 -7.42
N PRO A 70 13.77 9.95 -8.44
CA PRO A 70 14.64 10.09 -9.62
C PRO A 70 16.07 10.51 -9.30
N ALA A 71 16.26 11.24 -8.19
CA ALA A 71 17.59 11.63 -7.72
C ALA A 71 18.30 10.56 -6.90
N GLY A 72 17.68 9.38 -6.71
CA GLY A 72 18.26 8.27 -5.99
C GLY A 72 18.05 8.28 -4.47
N ALA A 73 17.27 9.21 -3.94
CA ALA A 73 16.98 9.26 -2.50
C ALA A 73 16.01 8.13 -2.12
N ARG A 74 16.29 7.49 -0.99
CA ARG A 74 15.49 6.37 -0.49
C ARG A 74 14.38 6.84 0.44
N VAL A 75 13.19 6.32 0.25
CA VAL A 75 12.03 6.52 1.13
C VAL A 75 11.53 5.16 1.61
N GLU A 76 11.52 4.94 2.90
CA GLU A 76 10.91 3.76 3.50
C GLU A 76 9.44 4.04 3.79
N ILE A 77 8.58 3.07 3.48
CA ILE A 77 7.13 3.20 3.61
C ILE A 77 6.62 2.08 4.50
N SER A 78 5.78 2.45 5.45
CA SER A 78 5.06 1.51 6.30
C SER A 78 3.60 1.92 6.33
N ALA A 79 2.70 1.00 6.00
CA ALA A 79 1.27 1.28 5.94
C ALA A 79 0.48 0.08 6.45
N TYR A 80 -0.74 0.33 6.91
CA TYR A 80 -1.63 -0.73 7.35
C TYR A 80 -3.08 -0.25 7.34
N GLY A 81 -3.99 -1.20 7.33
CA GLY A 81 -5.41 -0.89 7.36
C GLY A 81 -6.29 -2.11 7.18
N VAL A 82 -7.45 -1.89 6.61
CA VAL A 82 -8.44 -2.94 6.37
C VAL A 82 -8.73 -3.05 4.87
N LEU A 83 -9.09 -4.26 4.46
CA LEU A 83 -9.48 -4.58 3.09
C LEU A 83 -10.93 -5.11 3.15
N ALA A 84 -11.86 -4.31 2.67
CA ALA A 84 -13.27 -4.66 2.65
C ALA A 84 -13.66 -5.26 1.29
N PRO A 85 -14.44 -6.35 1.26
CA PRO A 85 -14.89 -6.91 -0.01
C PRO A 85 -15.83 -5.93 -0.73
N THR A 86 -15.72 -5.88 -2.06
CA THR A 86 -16.58 -5.07 -2.93
C THR A 86 -17.38 -5.97 -3.85
N GLY A 87 -18.52 -6.44 -3.38
CA GLY A 87 -19.36 -7.37 -4.12
C GLY A 87 -19.14 -8.81 -3.70
N THR A 88 -19.49 -9.75 -4.57
CA THR A 88 -19.45 -11.19 -4.28
C THR A 88 -18.15 -11.86 -4.73
N GLY A 89 -17.34 -11.18 -5.50
CA GLY A 89 -16.08 -11.70 -6.01
C GLY A 89 -14.92 -11.45 -5.04
N PRO A 90 -13.70 -11.76 -5.48
CA PRO A 90 -12.51 -11.61 -4.66
C PRO A 90 -11.98 -10.17 -4.56
N GLN A 91 -12.61 -9.23 -5.26
CA GLN A 91 -12.19 -7.83 -5.24
C GLN A 91 -12.44 -7.20 -3.87
N GLY A 92 -11.59 -6.22 -3.53
CA GLY A 92 -11.72 -5.48 -2.29
C GLY A 92 -11.20 -4.08 -2.41
N ARG A 93 -11.57 -3.24 -1.43
CA ARG A 93 -11.05 -1.89 -1.29
C ARG A 93 -10.27 -1.79 0.00
N GLY A 94 -9.00 -1.41 -0.13
CA GLY A 94 -8.13 -1.17 0.99
C GLY A 94 -8.18 0.28 1.43
N ARG A 95 -8.22 0.49 2.75
CA ARG A 95 -8.14 1.81 3.37
C ARG A 95 -7.26 1.72 4.60
N GLY A 96 -6.46 2.74 4.82
CA GLY A 96 -5.58 2.75 5.98
C GLY A 96 -4.71 3.98 6.05
N THR A 97 -3.63 3.85 6.80
CA THR A 97 -2.68 4.93 7.02
C THR A 97 -1.29 4.52 6.58
N ALA A 98 -0.49 5.51 6.17
CA ALA A 98 0.89 5.30 5.79
C ALA A 98 1.79 6.30 6.51
N THR A 99 2.96 5.83 6.91
CA THR A 99 4.04 6.65 7.43
C THR A 99 5.29 6.43 6.58
N TYR A 100 6.16 7.43 6.60
CA TYR A 100 7.31 7.49 5.71
C TYR A 100 8.55 7.85 6.49
N ARG A 101 9.71 7.41 6.00
CA ARG A 101 10.99 7.75 6.58
C ARG A 101 12.03 7.92 5.49
N SER A 102 12.74 9.03 5.52
CA SER A 102 13.85 9.29 4.61
C SER A 102 14.94 10.10 5.32
N ALA A 103 16.19 9.75 5.04
CA ALA A 103 17.34 10.51 5.52
C ALA A 103 17.69 11.68 4.59
N ALA A 104 17.10 11.75 3.40
CA ALA A 104 17.37 12.81 2.44
C ALA A 104 16.80 14.15 2.94
N PRO A 105 17.59 15.23 2.96
CA PRO A 105 17.12 16.53 3.47
C PRO A 105 15.87 17.06 2.75
N GLU A 106 15.81 16.89 1.44
CA GLU A 106 14.69 17.37 0.61
C GLU A 106 13.39 16.61 0.84
N LEU A 107 13.46 15.45 1.50
CA LEU A 107 12.31 14.61 1.82
C LEU A 107 12.00 14.59 3.32
N ARG A 108 12.62 15.47 4.09
CA ARG A 108 12.45 15.52 5.54
C ARG A 108 10.98 15.74 5.94
N TRP A 109 10.22 16.42 5.11
CA TRP A 109 8.79 16.67 5.35
C TRP A 109 7.98 15.37 5.45
N LEU A 110 8.44 14.28 4.82
CA LEU A 110 7.77 12.99 4.88
C LEU A 110 7.86 12.33 6.26
N ASN A 111 8.89 12.63 7.05
CA ASN A 111 9.11 11.98 8.34
C ASN A 111 8.03 12.30 9.38
N GLY A 112 7.38 13.44 9.26
CA GLY A 112 6.25 13.82 10.12
C GLY A 112 4.89 13.71 9.45
N PHE A 113 4.86 13.16 8.25
CA PHE A 113 3.66 13.08 7.43
C PHE A 113 2.90 11.78 7.71
N VAL A 114 1.58 11.89 7.85
CA VAL A 114 0.69 10.73 7.91
C VAL A 114 -0.21 10.78 6.70
N GLY A 115 -0.19 9.72 5.90
CA GLY A 115 -1.02 9.61 4.72
C GLY A 115 -2.25 8.78 4.96
N ALA A 116 -3.34 9.15 4.29
CA ALA A 116 -4.53 8.31 4.18
C ALA A 116 -4.44 7.56 2.85
N VAL A 117 -4.49 6.24 2.91
CA VAL A 117 -4.31 5.36 1.76
C VAL A 117 -5.62 4.74 1.36
N GLU A 118 -5.89 4.72 0.07
CA GLU A 118 -7.01 3.98 -0.51
C GLU A 118 -6.57 3.30 -1.80
N PHE A 119 -6.92 2.02 -1.95
CA PHE A 119 -6.60 1.27 -3.16
C PHE A 119 -7.65 0.22 -3.48
N ASP A 120 -7.72 -0.15 -4.75
CA ASP A 120 -8.53 -1.26 -5.22
C ASP A 120 -7.63 -2.48 -5.44
N ALA A 121 -8.04 -3.61 -4.88
CA ALA A 121 -7.34 -4.89 -5.01
C ALA A 121 -8.24 -5.90 -5.70
N ASP A 122 -7.71 -6.50 -6.75
CA ASP A 122 -8.34 -7.60 -7.48
C ASP A 122 -7.30 -8.71 -7.61
N PRO A 123 -7.50 -9.87 -6.95
CA PRO A 123 -6.53 -10.97 -7.03
C PRO A 123 -6.33 -11.54 -8.44
N THR A 124 -7.27 -11.27 -9.35
CA THR A 124 -7.15 -11.70 -10.75
C THR A 124 -6.41 -10.69 -11.61
N ALA A 125 -6.22 -9.46 -11.11
CA ALA A 125 -5.45 -8.43 -11.77
C ALA A 125 -3.99 -8.50 -11.30
N GLU A 126 -3.07 -8.20 -12.21
CA GLU A 126 -1.64 -8.17 -11.88
C GLU A 126 -1.20 -6.83 -11.29
N MET A 127 -2.12 -5.87 -11.18
CA MET A 127 -1.84 -4.51 -10.74
C MET A 127 -2.81 -4.07 -9.66
N ILE A 128 -2.27 -3.36 -8.67
CA ILE A 128 -3.04 -2.68 -7.62
C ILE A 128 -2.83 -1.19 -7.81
N LYS A 129 -3.92 -0.43 -7.84
CA LYS A 129 -3.86 1.03 -8.02
C LYS A 129 -4.50 1.74 -6.85
N GLY A 130 -3.90 2.83 -6.45
CA GLY A 130 -4.43 3.61 -5.35
C GLY A 130 -3.82 4.99 -5.24
N ALA A 131 -4.16 5.66 -4.16
CA ALA A 131 -3.70 7.02 -3.89
C ALA A 131 -3.42 7.22 -2.41
N VAL A 132 -2.55 8.18 -2.14
CA VAL A 132 -2.23 8.66 -0.79
C VAL A 132 -2.61 10.12 -0.70
N CYS A 133 -3.45 10.45 0.27
CA CYS A 133 -3.82 11.83 0.59
C CYS A 133 -3.17 12.23 1.90
N GLU A 134 -2.94 13.54 2.05
CA GLU A 134 -2.50 14.06 3.34
C GLU A 134 -3.64 13.92 4.35
N TRP A 135 -3.34 13.42 5.53
CA TRP A 135 -4.28 13.39 6.65
C TRP A 135 -4.18 14.72 7.39
N LYS A 136 -5.25 15.47 7.39
CA LYS A 136 -5.33 16.75 8.11
C LYS A 136 -6.20 16.66 9.36
#